data_e0eeb11e149dc5eca606ec1fca5eb917
#
_entry.id   e0eeb11e149dc5eca606ec1fca5eb917
#
_cell.length_a   1.000
_cell.length_b   1.000
_cell.length_c   1.000
_cell.angle_alpha   90.00
_cell.angle_beta   90.00
_cell.angle_gamma   90.00
#
_symmetry.space_group_name_H-M   'P 1'
#
loop_
_entity.id
_entity.type
_entity.pdbx_description
1 polymer ?
#
loop_
_entity_poly.entity_id
_entity_poly.type
_entity_poly.pdbx_seq_one_letter_code
_entity_poly.pdbx_strand_id
1 'polypeptide(L)'
;MGIGYHGLQFLRFASKHSELGRVATIGRQGLFLEGIELRNMLDGGTDYEQEKFCDGLLLREFKAKCVDSWDYSDYEGANHIADMNKPLKEVPTTYDTVIDAGSLEHVYNAPQALLNVSELCRDGGQILHVLPANNFCGHGFWQFSPELFFSLYSEANGYRDTRVFLASEYRTDVWYEVVKPNGGQRANVITFTPVFVLCRTVKARKPSHEGVQQSDYVHIWQEDKSVQPQTETRPMWRARIRSALQATTLVDFAYMFYIKLSGKWSLSSRNPHLTERTVESLAG
;
A
#
# COMPACT_ATOMS: atom_id res chain seq x y z
N MET A 1 9.42 -9.36 6.17
CA MET A 1 7.98 -9.38 5.80
C MET A 1 7.15 -9.65 7.04
N GLY A 2 6.10 -8.84 7.29
CA GLY A 2 5.24 -9.17 8.42
C GLY A 2 4.39 -8.03 8.97
N ILE A 3 3.64 -8.38 10.00
CA ILE A 3 2.68 -7.52 10.68
C ILE A 3 3.39 -6.76 11.80
N GLY A 4 3.67 -5.49 11.56
CA GLY A 4 4.07 -4.51 12.58
C GLY A 4 2.87 -3.67 13.01
N TYR A 5 3.12 -2.54 13.68
CA TYR A 5 2.08 -1.64 14.22
C TYR A 5 1.04 -1.24 13.17
N HIS A 6 1.48 -0.68 12.05
CA HIS A 6 0.55 -0.24 10.99
C HIS A 6 -0.22 -1.42 10.39
N GLY A 7 0.42 -2.58 10.25
CA GLY A 7 -0.23 -3.80 9.77
C GLY A 7 -1.35 -4.26 10.70
N LEU A 8 -1.10 -4.29 12.02
CA LEU A 8 -2.11 -4.66 13.01
C LEU A 8 -3.30 -3.70 13.01
N GLN A 9 -3.04 -2.39 13.02
CA GLN A 9 -4.12 -1.39 12.98
C GLN A 9 -4.89 -1.47 11.65
N PHE A 10 -4.20 -1.81 10.56
CA PHE A 10 -4.86 -1.96 9.26
C PHE A 10 -5.74 -3.21 9.20
N LEU A 11 -5.36 -4.29 9.86
CA LEU A 11 -6.21 -5.47 10.05
C LEU A 11 -7.47 -5.12 10.88
N ARG A 12 -7.33 -4.32 11.94
CA ARG A 12 -8.48 -3.83 12.71
C ARG A 12 -9.41 -2.98 11.86
N PHE A 13 -8.86 -2.04 11.10
CA PHE A 13 -9.64 -1.26 10.15
C PHE A 13 -10.36 -2.16 9.14
N ALA A 14 -9.69 -3.15 8.56
CA ALA A 14 -10.26 -4.05 7.58
C ALA A 14 -11.37 -4.94 8.18
N SER A 15 -11.17 -5.44 9.40
CA SER A 15 -12.14 -6.30 10.10
C SER A 15 -13.45 -5.62 10.44
N LYS A 16 -13.45 -4.30 10.62
CA LYS A 16 -14.69 -3.50 10.80
C LYS A 16 -15.55 -3.44 9.54
N HIS A 17 -14.94 -3.62 8.36
CA HIS A 17 -15.63 -3.55 7.07
C HIS A 17 -16.05 -4.91 6.55
N SER A 18 -15.30 -5.96 6.90
CA SER A 18 -15.58 -7.35 6.50
C SER A 18 -14.88 -8.31 7.46
N GLU A 19 -15.55 -9.41 7.83
CA GLU A 19 -14.87 -10.51 8.51
C GLU A 19 -13.70 -11.01 7.69
N LEU A 20 -12.59 -11.40 8.33
CA LEU A 20 -11.42 -11.90 7.63
C LEU A 20 -11.68 -13.28 6.99
N GLY A 21 -12.54 -14.11 7.59
CA GLY A 21 -12.94 -15.40 7.06
C GLY A 21 -11.74 -16.34 6.83
N ARG A 22 -11.66 -16.94 5.65
CA ARG A 22 -10.49 -17.70 5.20
C ARG A 22 -9.42 -16.73 4.72
N VAL A 23 -8.22 -16.81 5.28
CA VAL A 23 -7.13 -15.86 5.01
C VAL A 23 -6.02 -16.54 4.20
N ALA A 24 -5.57 -15.90 3.12
CA ALA A 24 -4.29 -16.18 2.52
C ALA A 24 -3.29 -15.08 2.87
N THR A 25 -2.05 -15.42 3.19
CA THR A 25 -0.94 -14.49 3.29
C THR A 25 0.04 -14.71 2.15
N ILE A 26 0.54 -13.62 1.57
CA ILE A 26 1.63 -13.67 0.60
C ILE A 26 2.94 -13.61 1.38
N GLY A 27 3.71 -14.71 1.32
CA GLY A 27 4.75 -14.99 2.30
C GLY A 27 4.17 -15.41 3.65
N ARG A 28 4.90 -16.18 4.44
CA ARG A 28 4.51 -16.44 5.82
C ARG A 28 4.84 -15.22 6.67
N GLN A 29 3.81 -14.46 7.02
CA GLN A 29 3.96 -13.16 7.65
C GLN A 29 4.44 -13.27 9.09
N GLY A 30 5.62 -12.70 9.39
CA GLY A 30 6.15 -12.58 10.73
C GLY A 30 5.32 -11.62 11.59
N LEU A 31 5.40 -11.74 12.91
CA LEU A 31 4.82 -10.80 13.85
C LEU A 31 5.93 -9.92 14.44
N PHE A 32 5.95 -8.63 14.05
CA PHE A 32 6.96 -7.64 14.41
C PHE A 32 6.40 -6.59 15.37
N LEU A 33 5.82 -7.06 16.49
CA LEU A 33 5.30 -6.22 17.56
C LEU A 33 6.02 -6.55 18.84
N GLU A 34 6.52 -5.55 19.54
CA GLU A 34 7.10 -5.75 20.84
C GLU A 34 6.02 -6.06 21.88
N GLY A 35 6.36 -6.85 22.92
CA GLY A 35 5.39 -7.32 23.90
C GLY A 35 4.57 -6.21 24.59
N ILE A 36 5.15 -5.02 24.76
CA ILE A 36 4.45 -3.87 25.32
C ILE A 36 3.39 -3.30 24.36
N GLU A 37 3.69 -3.29 23.06
CA GLU A 37 2.74 -2.85 22.03
C GLU A 37 1.59 -3.83 21.89
N LEU A 38 1.89 -5.13 21.90
CA LEU A 38 0.87 -6.19 21.91
C LEU A 38 -0.04 -6.09 23.11
N ARG A 39 0.49 -5.90 24.33
CA ARG A 39 -0.30 -5.75 25.55
C ARG A 39 -1.22 -4.53 25.54
N ASN A 40 -0.74 -3.42 25.01
CA ASN A 40 -1.52 -2.19 24.94
C ASN A 40 -2.59 -2.23 23.84
N MET A 41 -2.43 -3.09 22.85
CA MET A 41 -3.28 -3.14 21.68
C MET A 41 -4.28 -4.30 21.68
N LEU A 42 -4.01 -5.36 22.45
CA LEU A 42 -4.83 -6.57 22.48
C LEU A 42 -5.31 -6.82 23.90
N ASP A 43 -6.62 -6.95 24.08
CA ASP A 43 -7.23 -7.28 25.37
C ASP A 43 -6.75 -8.67 25.83
N GLY A 44 -5.79 -8.71 26.77
CA GLY A 44 -5.23 -9.94 27.31
C GLY A 44 -4.03 -10.53 26.57
N GLY A 45 -3.36 -9.76 25.73
CA GLY A 45 -2.35 -10.18 24.78
C GLY A 45 -0.99 -10.63 25.30
N THR A 46 -0.92 -11.58 26.25
CA THR A 46 0.35 -12.14 26.73
C THR A 46 0.85 -13.32 25.89
N ASP A 47 -0.01 -14.00 25.15
CA ASP A 47 0.36 -15.27 24.50
C ASP A 47 1.05 -15.11 23.13
N TYR A 48 1.10 -13.90 22.57
CA TYR A 48 1.71 -13.67 21.24
C TYR A 48 3.20 -13.34 21.28
N GLU A 49 3.77 -13.02 22.44
CA GLU A 49 5.18 -12.61 22.58
C GLU A 49 6.18 -13.69 22.12
N GLN A 50 5.75 -14.95 22.07
CA GLN A 50 6.57 -16.08 21.63
C GLN A 50 6.24 -16.51 20.19
N GLU A 51 5.25 -15.91 19.55
CA GLU A 51 4.86 -16.28 18.19
C GLU A 51 5.73 -15.57 17.16
N LYS A 52 6.44 -16.36 16.36
CA LYS A 52 7.25 -15.83 15.24
C LYS A 52 6.36 -15.29 14.11
N PHE A 53 5.19 -15.90 13.90
CA PHE A 53 4.30 -15.63 12.78
C PHE A 53 2.93 -15.13 13.23
N CYS A 54 2.23 -14.43 12.34
CA CYS A 54 0.95 -13.81 12.65
C CYS A 54 -0.26 -14.76 12.62
N ASP A 55 -0.05 -16.05 12.34
CA ASP A 55 -1.15 -17.04 12.19
C ASP A 55 -2.05 -17.06 13.43
N GLY A 56 -1.46 -17.17 14.62
CA GLY A 56 -2.18 -17.18 15.88
C GLY A 56 -2.96 -15.89 16.15
N LEU A 57 -2.37 -14.74 15.84
CA LEU A 57 -3.02 -13.44 15.92
C LEU A 57 -4.28 -13.40 15.03
N LEU A 58 -4.16 -13.81 13.77
CA LEU A 58 -5.28 -13.83 12.82
C LEU A 58 -6.41 -14.76 13.28
N LEU A 59 -6.06 -15.94 13.77
CA LEU A 59 -7.05 -16.93 14.23
C LEU A 59 -7.76 -16.47 15.51
N ARG A 60 -7.02 -15.97 16.51
CA ARG A 60 -7.58 -15.68 17.85
C ARG A 60 -8.21 -14.30 17.93
N GLU A 61 -7.51 -13.24 17.51
CA GLU A 61 -8.01 -11.87 17.62
C GLU A 61 -8.99 -11.51 16.50
N PHE A 62 -8.62 -11.87 15.27
CA PHE A 62 -9.43 -11.51 14.10
C PHE A 62 -10.44 -12.59 13.69
N LYS A 63 -10.51 -13.70 14.44
CA LYS A 63 -11.47 -14.79 14.22
C LYS A 63 -11.42 -15.35 12.79
N ALA A 64 -10.23 -15.35 12.18
CA ALA A 64 -10.04 -16.00 10.91
C ALA A 64 -10.40 -17.50 11.01
N LYS A 65 -11.05 -18.05 9.99
CA LYS A 65 -11.47 -19.46 9.95
C LYS A 65 -10.28 -20.38 9.72
N CYS A 66 -9.36 -19.95 8.88
CA CYS A 66 -8.06 -20.58 8.64
C CYS A 66 -7.11 -19.53 8.08
N VAL A 67 -5.81 -19.83 8.15
CA VAL A 67 -4.73 -19.02 7.58
C VAL A 67 -3.84 -19.94 6.77
N ASP A 68 -3.72 -19.67 5.48
CA ASP A 68 -2.82 -20.34 4.56
C ASP A 68 -1.78 -19.35 4.05
N SER A 69 -0.50 -19.74 4.08
CA SER A 69 0.61 -18.93 3.58
C SER A 69 1.09 -19.44 2.22
N TRP A 70 1.29 -18.50 1.30
CA TRP A 70 1.80 -18.73 -0.05
C TRP A 70 3.19 -18.14 -0.18
N ASP A 71 4.21 -18.96 -0.33
CA ASP A 71 5.61 -18.53 -0.36
C ASP A 71 6.38 -19.20 -1.49
N TYR A 72 7.55 -18.65 -1.83
CA TYR A 72 8.45 -19.21 -2.81
C TYR A 72 9.06 -20.54 -2.37
N SER A 73 9.24 -20.72 -1.05
CA SER A 73 9.88 -21.90 -0.44
C SER A 73 9.19 -22.32 0.85
N ASP A 74 9.51 -23.50 1.30
CA ASP A 74 9.08 -24.07 2.59
C ASP A 74 9.94 -23.64 3.79
N TYR A 75 10.90 -22.75 3.57
CA TYR A 75 11.88 -22.34 4.59
C TYR A 75 11.24 -21.88 5.91
N GLU A 76 10.13 -21.16 5.83
CA GLU A 76 9.35 -20.73 7.01
C GLU A 76 8.11 -21.61 7.27
N GLY A 77 7.98 -22.74 6.60
CA GLY A 77 6.88 -23.68 6.75
C GLY A 77 5.58 -23.16 6.13
N ALA A 78 5.65 -22.56 4.95
CA ALA A 78 4.48 -22.14 4.20
C ALA A 78 3.59 -23.33 3.78
N ASN A 79 2.27 -23.10 3.72
CA ASN A 79 1.30 -24.14 3.34
C ASN A 79 1.34 -24.42 1.82
N HIS A 80 1.56 -23.37 1.03
CA HIS A 80 1.59 -23.45 -0.43
C HIS A 80 2.88 -22.87 -0.97
N ILE A 81 3.57 -23.66 -1.81
CA ILE A 81 4.81 -23.23 -2.45
C ILE A 81 4.48 -22.75 -3.86
N ALA A 82 4.71 -21.45 -4.12
CA ALA A 82 4.41 -20.82 -5.39
C ALA A 82 5.40 -19.69 -5.71
N ASP A 83 5.85 -19.67 -6.97
CA ASP A 83 6.64 -18.57 -7.51
C ASP A 83 5.70 -17.45 -7.97
N MET A 84 5.56 -16.40 -7.16
CA MET A 84 4.70 -15.25 -7.47
C MET A 84 5.12 -14.48 -8.73
N ASN A 85 6.31 -14.72 -9.27
CA ASN A 85 6.72 -14.18 -10.57
C ASN A 85 5.97 -14.79 -11.76
N LYS A 86 5.27 -15.91 -11.56
CA LYS A 86 4.57 -16.68 -12.58
C LYS A 86 3.09 -16.81 -12.24
N PRO A 87 2.22 -17.02 -13.23
CA PRO A 87 0.83 -17.41 -12.97
C PRO A 87 0.77 -18.62 -12.03
N LEU A 88 -0.15 -18.59 -11.08
CA LEU A 88 -0.39 -19.73 -10.20
C LEU A 88 -0.87 -20.92 -11.04
N LYS A 89 -0.26 -22.10 -10.83
CA LYS A 89 -0.62 -23.31 -11.57
C LYS A 89 -1.97 -23.82 -11.13
N GLU A 90 -2.21 -23.79 -9.83
CA GLU A 90 -3.45 -24.26 -9.21
C GLU A 90 -3.81 -23.37 -8.04
N VAL A 91 -5.07 -23.01 -7.96
CA VAL A 91 -5.66 -22.32 -6.81
C VAL A 91 -6.72 -23.26 -6.23
N PRO A 92 -6.34 -24.12 -5.27
CA PRO A 92 -7.22 -25.19 -4.76
C PRO A 92 -8.45 -24.63 -4.05
N THR A 93 -8.34 -23.42 -3.55
CA THR A 93 -9.43 -22.70 -2.89
C THR A 93 -9.19 -21.20 -3.00
N THR A 94 -10.27 -20.42 -2.90
CA THR A 94 -10.18 -18.96 -2.82
C THR A 94 -10.46 -18.50 -1.39
N TYR A 95 -10.00 -17.29 -1.06
CA TYR A 95 -9.98 -16.74 0.27
C TYR A 95 -10.90 -15.54 0.41
N ASP A 96 -11.44 -15.34 1.61
CA ASP A 96 -12.24 -14.17 1.97
C ASP A 96 -11.36 -12.92 2.09
N THR A 97 -10.12 -13.11 2.57
CA THR A 97 -9.13 -12.04 2.71
C THR A 97 -7.77 -12.53 2.21
N VAL A 98 -7.11 -11.71 1.38
CA VAL A 98 -5.71 -11.92 0.98
C VAL A 98 -4.87 -10.78 1.56
N ILE A 99 -3.82 -11.12 2.30
CA ILE A 99 -2.95 -10.18 3.00
C ILE A 99 -1.54 -10.25 2.42
N ASP A 100 -1.04 -9.10 2.04
CA ASP A 100 0.34 -8.88 1.64
C ASP A 100 0.92 -7.76 2.50
N ALA A 101 1.78 -8.13 3.44
CA ALA A 101 2.43 -7.19 4.34
C ALA A 101 3.95 -7.26 4.18
N GLY A 102 4.43 -6.64 3.11
CA GLY A 102 5.85 -6.56 2.82
C GLY A 102 6.41 -7.76 2.05
N SER A 103 5.67 -8.31 1.08
CA SER A 103 6.15 -9.42 0.26
C SER A 103 6.35 -9.03 -1.20
N LEU A 104 5.42 -8.28 -1.79
CA LEU A 104 5.43 -7.99 -3.22
C LEU A 104 6.62 -7.12 -3.66
N GLU A 105 7.16 -6.29 -2.78
CA GLU A 105 8.35 -5.49 -3.08
C GLU A 105 9.59 -6.33 -3.37
N HIS A 106 9.60 -7.59 -2.94
CA HIS A 106 10.67 -8.56 -3.19
C HIS A 106 10.42 -9.44 -4.43
N VAL A 107 9.25 -9.36 -5.05
CA VAL A 107 8.91 -10.12 -6.26
C VAL A 107 9.24 -9.30 -7.49
N TYR A 108 10.15 -9.78 -8.34
CA TYR A 108 10.59 -9.04 -9.52
C TYR A 108 9.44 -8.73 -10.50
N ASN A 109 8.56 -9.69 -10.76
CA ASN A 109 7.37 -9.50 -11.59
C ASN A 109 6.15 -9.09 -10.73
N ALA A 110 6.23 -7.90 -10.13
CA ALA A 110 5.16 -7.37 -9.27
C ALA A 110 3.78 -7.33 -9.97
N PRO A 111 3.63 -6.98 -11.26
CA PRO A 111 2.35 -7.07 -11.94
C PRO A 111 1.74 -8.47 -11.91
N GLN A 112 2.53 -9.53 -12.17
CA GLN A 112 2.04 -10.90 -12.09
C GLN A 112 1.66 -11.29 -10.66
N ALA A 113 2.45 -10.87 -9.67
CA ALA A 113 2.15 -11.13 -8.27
C ALA A 113 0.82 -10.49 -7.84
N LEU A 114 0.52 -9.28 -8.30
CA LEU A 114 -0.77 -8.61 -8.08
C LEU A 114 -1.94 -9.34 -8.75
N LEU A 115 -1.72 -9.94 -9.93
CA LEU A 115 -2.71 -10.83 -10.56
C LEU A 115 -2.95 -12.08 -9.71
N ASN A 116 -1.90 -12.72 -9.23
CA ASN A 116 -1.99 -13.90 -8.37
C ASN A 116 -2.75 -13.60 -7.07
N VAL A 117 -2.47 -12.46 -6.43
CA VAL A 117 -3.23 -11.98 -5.26
C VAL A 117 -4.72 -11.87 -5.57
N SER A 118 -5.04 -11.35 -6.75
CA SER A 118 -6.44 -11.25 -7.21
C SER A 118 -7.08 -12.60 -7.47
N GLU A 119 -6.33 -13.56 -8.01
CA GLU A 119 -6.82 -14.93 -8.25
C GLU A 119 -7.09 -15.66 -6.94
N LEU A 120 -6.25 -15.48 -5.93
CA LEU A 120 -6.45 -16.05 -4.59
C LEU A 120 -7.70 -15.50 -3.90
N CYS A 121 -8.06 -14.25 -4.14
CA CYS A 121 -9.22 -13.62 -3.54
C CYS A 121 -10.52 -14.05 -4.24
N ARG A 122 -11.53 -14.51 -3.47
CA ARG A 122 -12.86 -14.77 -4.03
C ARG A 122 -13.60 -13.50 -4.42
N ASP A 123 -14.62 -13.61 -5.23
CA ASP A 123 -15.54 -12.50 -5.46
C ASP A 123 -16.28 -12.15 -4.16
N GLY A 124 -16.36 -10.85 -3.85
CA GLY A 124 -16.81 -10.31 -2.57
C GLY A 124 -15.77 -10.35 -1.46
N GLY A 125 -14.60 -10.94 -1.68
CA GLY A 125 -13.47 -10.95 -0.74
C GLY A 125 -12.69 -9.63 -0.77
N GLN A 126 -11.83 -9.43 0.22
CA GLN A 126 -10.98 -8.24 0.33
C GLN A 126 -9.50 -8.56 0.15
N ILE A 127 -8.77 -7.58 -0.37
CA ILE A 127 -7.32 -7.62 -0.53
C ILE A 127 -6.72 -6.50 0.31
N LEU A 128 -5.71 -6.83 1.08
CA LEU A 128 -5.01 -5.91 1.98
C LEU A 128 -3.53 -5.87 1.63
N HIS A 129 -3.02 -4.67 1.36
CA HIS A 129 -1.60 -4.43 1.14
C HIS A 129 -1.04 -3.48 2.19
N VAL A 130 0.12 -3.80 2.74
CA VAL A 130 0.97 -2.94 3.57
C VAL A 130 2.36 -2.98 2.99
N LEU A 131 2.72 -2.01 2.17
CA LEU A 131 3.90 -2.06 1.31
C LEU A 131 4.74 -0.78 1.42
N PRO A 132 6.04 -0.82 1.11
CA PRO A 132 6.88 0.36 1.06
C PRO A 132 6.44 1.31 -0.06
N ALA A 133 6.24 2.59 0.27
CA ALA A 133 5.87 3.61 -0.71
C ALA A 133 7.01 4.58 -1.04
N ASN A 134 7.75 5.05 -0.03
CA ASN A 134 8.80 6.04 -0.22
C ASN A 134 9.89 5.90 0.85
N ASN A 135 11.13 6.29 0.51
CA ASN A 135 12.31 6.26 1.37
C ASN A 135 12.72 4.88 1.91
N PHE A 136 12.39 3.82 1.18
CA PHE A 136 12.82 2.44 1.44
C PHE A 136 13.89 1.95 0.44
N CYS A 137 14.78 2.84 0.00
CA CYS A 137 15.84 2.48 -0.93
C CYS A 137 16.71 1.36 -0.38
N GLY A 138 16.84 0.26 -1.13
CA GLY A 138 17.58 -0.94 -0.71
C GLY A 138 16.76 -1.98 0.06
N HIS A 139 15.50 -1.73 0.38
CA HIS A 139 14.64 -2.68 1.09
C HIS A 139 14.11 -3.81 0.17
N GLY A 140 13.87 -3.53 -1.07
CA GLY A 140 13.36 -4.49 -2.06
C GLY A 140 13.56 -3.96 -3.48
N PHE A 141 12.93 -4.62 -4.46
CA PHE A 141 12.95 -4.15 -5.85
C PHE A 141 12.03 -2.95 -6.06
N TRP A 142 10.91 -2.89 -5.33
CA TRP A 142 9.82 -1.97 -5.60
C TRP A 142 9.48 -1.10 -4.40
N GLN A 143 9.09 0.13 -4.71
CA GLN A 143 8.35 1.04 -3.83
C GLN A 143 7.07 1.42 -4.57
N PHE A 144 5.92 1.29 -3.91
CA PHE A 144 4.62 1.35 -4.56
C PHE A 144 3.96 2.72 -4.41
N SER A 145 3.60 3.32 -5.55
CA SER A 145 2.82 4.56 -5.54
C SER A 145 1.34 4.28 -5.22
N PRO A 146 0.66 5.17 -4.46
CA PRO A 146 -0.79 5.11 -4.30
C PRO A 146 -1.58 5.02 -5.61
N GLU A 147 -1.07 5.66 -6.67
CA GLU A 147 -1.65 5.65 -8.01
C GLU A 147 -1.84 4.23 -8.56
N LEU A 148 -0.87 3.34 -8.32
CA LEU A 148 -0.96 1.95 -8.77
C LEU A 148 -2.25 1.28 -8.27
N PHE A 149 -2.58 1.46 -7.00
CA PHE A 149 -3.73 0.81 -6.39
C PHE A 149 -5.06 1.37 -6.90
N PHE A 150 -5.14 2.67 -7.15
CA PHE A 150 -6.34 3.27 -7.75
C PHE A 150 -6.55 2.87 -9.20
N SER A 151 -5.46 2.74 -9.97
CA SER A 151 -5.53 2.32 -11.37
C SER A 151 -5.84 0.83 -11.49
N LEU A 152 -5.16 -0.01 -10.71
CA LEU A 152 -5.34 -1.46 -10.71
C LEU A 152 -6.69 -1.85 -10.13
N TYR A 153 -7.01 -1.38 -8.92
CA TYR A 153 -8.21 -1.74 -8.17
C TYR A 153 -9.38 -0.78 -8.42
N SER A 154 -9.60 -0.49 -9.71
CA SER A 154 -10.71 0.36 -10.16
C SER A 154 -12.00 -0.46 -10.35
N GLU A 155 -13.15 0.23 -10.36
CA GLU A 155 -14.44 -0.39 -10.67
C GLU A 155 -14.46 -1.01 -12.08
N ALA A 156 -13.82 -0.33 -13.04
CA ALA A 156 -13.67 -0.86 -14.40
C ALA A 156 -12.96 -2.21 -14.42
N ASN A 157 -11.96 -2.38 -13.57
CA ASN A 157 -11.20 -3.62 -13.43
C ASN A 157 -11.87 -4.68 -12.51
N GLY A 158 -13.06 -4.41 -12.00
CA GLY A 158 -13.82 -5.38 -11.21
C GLY A 158 -13.63 -5.29 -9.71
N TYR A 159 -13.20 -4.13 -9.19
CA TYR A 159 -13.04 -3.89 -7.75
C TYR A 159 -13.96 -2.78 -7.26
N ARG A 160 -14.14 -2.69 -5.95
CA ARG A 160 -14.89 -1.62 -5.29
C ARG A 160 -14.31 -1.30 -3.92
N ASP A 161 -14.74 -0.20 -3.34
CA ASP A 161 -14.36 0.23 -2.00
C ASP A 161 -12.84 0.32 -1.79
N THR A 162 -12.11 0.73 -2.84
CA THR A 162 -10.66 0.87 -2.79
C THR A 162 -10.29 2.11 -1.98
N ARG A 163 -9.63 1.88 -0.85
CA ARG A 163 -9.11 2.92 0.03
C ARG A 163 -7.61 2.78 0.18
N VAL A 164 -6.93 3.90 0.04
CA VAL A 164 -5.46 3.95 0.07
C VAL A 164 -5.03 4.99 1.09
N PHE A 165 -4.10 4.61 1.96
CA PHE A 165 -3.53 5.47 2.97
C PHE A 165 -2.02 5.50 2.85
N LEU A 166 -1.40 6.58 3.32
CA LEU A 166 0.02 6.71 3.56
C LEU A 166 0.27 6.79 5.07
N ALA A 167 1.17 5.97 5.57
CA ALA A 167 1.53 5.89 6.97
C ALA A 167 3.05 6.12 7.12
N SER A 168 3.46 7.10 7.92
CA SER A 168 4.87 7.28 8.26
C SER A 168 5.31 6.19 9.23
N GLU A 169 6.45 5.57 9.00
CA GLU A 169 7.01 4.54 9.89
C GLU A 169 7.12 5.01 11.34
N TYR A 170 7.43 6.30 11.55
CA TYR A 170 7.66 6.87 12.89
C TYR A 170 6.43 7.55 13.50
N ARG A 171 5.31 7.60 12.80
CA ARG A 171 4.07 8.19 13.31
C ARG A 171 2.95 7.17 13.33
N THR A 172 2.66 6.69 14.53
CA THR A 172 1.67 5.62 14.75
C THR A 172 0.26 6.14 15.01
N ASP A 173 0.10 7.44 15.26
CA ASP A 173 -1.17 8.09 15.65
C ASP A 173 -2.05 8.47 14.45
N VAL A 174 -1.46 8.64 13.27
CA VAL A 174 -2.17 9.19 12.11
C VAL A 174 -1.80 8.49 10.80
N TRP A 175 -2.80 8.28 9.95
CA TRP A 175 -2.66 7.93 8.54
C TRP A 175 -3.24 9.06 7.67
N TYR A 176 -2.73 9.15 6.47
CA TYR A 176 -3.21 10.10 5.47
C TYR A 176 -3.93 9.35 4.35
N GLU A 177 -5.26 9.44 4.34
CA GLU A 177 -6.07 8.86 3.27
C GLU A 177 -5.82 9.64 1.97
N VAL A 178 -5.41 8.93 0.93
CA VAL A 178 -5.14 9.52 -0.37
C VAL A 178 -6.45 9.72 -1.12
N VAL A 179 -6.71 10.95 -1.53
CA VAL A 179 -7.82 11.26 -2.40
C VAL A 179 -7.54 10.66 -3.79
N LYS A 180 -8.47 9.86 -4.30
CA LYS A 180 -8.33 9.26 -5.63
C LYS A 180 -8.03 10.33 -6.67
N PRO A 181 -6.93 10.21 -7.43
CA PRO A 181 -6.59 11.17 -8.48
C PRO A 181 -7.74 11.33 -9.49
N ASN A 182 -8.02 12.57 -9.85
CA ASN A 182 -9.06 12.92 -10.79
C ASN A 182 -8.64 14.11 -11.66
N GLY A 183 -9.14 14.20 -12.88
CA GLY A 183 -8.91 15.35 -13.77
C GLY A 183 -7.43 15.58 -14.11
N GLY A 184 -6.65 14.53 -14.34
CA GLY A 184 -5.24 14.63 -14.71
C GLY A 184 -4.31 15.11 -13.59
N GLN A 185 -4.79 15.22 -12.36
CA GLN A 185 -3.96 15.62 -11.21
C GLN A 185 -3.25 14.42 -10.62
N ARG A 186 -2.01 14.62 -10.16
CA ARG A 186 -1.21 13.63 -9.44
C ARG A 186 -1.24 13.89 -7.94
N ALA A 187 -1.43 12.85 -7.14
CA ALA A 187 -1.26 12.93 -5.70
C ALA A 187 0.24 12.96 -5.35
N ASN A 188 0.88 14.12 -5.54
CA ASN A 188 2.29 14.28 -5.24
C ASN A 188 2.51 14.34 -3.72
N VAL A 189 3.37 13.44 -3.22
CA VAL A 189 3.77 13.41 -1.82
C VAL A 189 5.29 13.31 -1.72
N ILE A 190 5.89 14.22 -0.97
CA ILE A 190 7.32 14.24 -0.68
C ILE A 190 7.49 14.02 0.81
N THR A 191 8.28 13.03 1.17
CA THR A 191 8.53 12.65 2.57
C THR A 191 10.02 12.62 2.85
N PHE A 192 10.40 12.79 4.12
CA PHE A 192 11.79 12.72 4.60
C PHE A 192 12.03 11.48 5.45
N THR A 193 10.99 10.74 5.73
CA THR A 193 11.00 9.49 6.50
C THR A 193 10.39 8.38 5.66
N PRO A 194 10.70 7.12 5.96
CA PRO A 194 10.04 5.98 5.34
C PRO A 194 8.52 6.04 5.51
N VAL A 195 7.81 5.71 4.43
CA VAL A 195 6.35 5.74 4.38
C VAL A 195 5.84 4.47 3.73
N PHE A 196 4.90 3.83 4.41
CA PHE A 196 4.13 2.72 3.87
C PHE A 196 2.90 3.22 3.10
N VAL A 197 2.53 2.48 2.08
CA VAL A 197 1.19 2.55 1.48
C VAL A 197 0.36 1.39 2.01
N LEU A 198 -0.83 1.72 2.49
CA LEU A 198 -1.84 0.75 2.95
C LEU A 198 -2.98 0.79 1.95
N CYS A 199 -3.34 -0.35 1.40
CA CYS A 199 -4.46 -0.44 0.45
C CYS A 199 -5.42 -1.54 0.85
N ARG A 200 -6.70 -1.20 0.99
CA ARG A 200 -7.82 -2.14 1.07
C ARG A 200 -8.70 -2.00 -0.15
N THR A 201 -9.05 -3.12 -0.77
CA THR A 201 -10.03 -3.18 -1.85
C THR A 201 -10.90 -4.42 -1.72
N VAL A 202 -12.06 -4.40 -2.33
CA VAL A 202 -12.96 -5.57 -2.43
C VAL A 202 -13.05 -5.99 -3.88
N LYS A 203 -12.76 -7.27 -4.14
CA LYS A 203 -12.97 -7.87 -5.46
C LYS A 203 -14.46 -8.06 -5.70
N ALA A 204 -15.04 -7.32 -6.62
CA ALA A 204 -16.48 -7.36 -6.89
C ALA A 204 -16.87 -8.44 -7.90
N ARG A 205 -15.98 -8.73 -8.84
CA ARG A 205 -16.15 -9.74 -9.90
C ARG A 205 -14.80 -10.17 -10.43
N LYS A 206 -14.76 -11.15 -11.32
CA LYS A 206 -13.52 -11.55 -12.00
C LYS A 206 -12.82 -10.32 -12.58
N PRO A 207 -11.56 -10.04 -12.19
CA PRO A 207 -10.88 -8.83 -12.62
C PRO A 207 -10.52 -8.86 -14.10
N SER A 208 -10.56 -7.67 -14.73
CA SER A 208 -9.85 -7.41 -15.96
C SER A 208 -8.70 -6.47 -15.61
N HIS A 209 -7.48 -6.86 -15.89
CA HIS A 209 -6.30 -6.01 -15.73
C HIS A 209 -5.80 -5.45 -17.06
N GLU A 210 -6.65 -5.54 -18.09
CA GLU A 210 -6.39 -4.90 -19.37
C GLU A 210 -6.48 -3.38 -19.23
N GLY A 211 -5.47 -2.69 -19.72
CA GLY A 211 -5.49 -1.23 -19.77
C GLY A 211 -5.25 -0.51 -18.44
N VAL A 212 -4.58 -1.15 -17.46
CA VAL A 212 -4.10 -0.43 -16.27
C VAL A 212 -3.12 0.65 -16.70
N GLN A 213 -3.52 1.91 -16.56
CA GLN A 213 -2.77 3.09 -16.98
C GLN A 213 -2.79 4.14 -15.87
N GLN A 214 -1.79 5.00 -15.86
CA GLN A 214 -1.73 6.12 -14.93
C GLN A 214 -2.86 7.13 -15.26
N SER A 215 -3.60 7.56 -14.25
CA SER A 215 -4.85 8.32 -14.41
C SER A 215 -4.67 9.65 -15.12
N ASP A 216 -3.56 10.36 -14.94
CA ASP A 216 -3.28 11.63 -15.61
C ASP A 216 -3.02 11.45 -17.11
N TYR A 217 -2.37 10.36 -17.53
CA TYR A 217 -2.22 10.05 -18.94
C TYR A 217 -3.53 9.66 -19.60
N VAL A 218 -4.38 8.88 -18.91
CA VAL A 218 -5.73 8.56 -19.40
C VAL A 218 -6.52 9.83 -19.62
N HIS A 219 -6.46 10.79 -18.69
CA HIS A 219 -7.12 12.09 -18.84
C HIS A 219 -6.58 12.87 -20.03
N ILE A 220 -5.26 12.99 -20.20
CA ILE A 220 -4.61 13.67 -21.34
C ILE A 220 -5.03 13.03 -22.67
N TRP A 221 -5.16 11.72 -22.75
CA TRP A 221 -5.55 11.04 -23.98
C TRP A 221 -7.04 11.18 -24.31
N GLN A 222 -7.87 11.45 -23.33
CA GLN A 222 -9.32 11.68 -23.48
C GLN A 222 -9.63 13.15 -23.80
N GLU A 223 -8.87 14.08 -23.25
CA GLU A 223 -8.97 15.50 -23.58
C GLU A 223 -8.25 15.76 -24.91
N ASP A 224 -9.02 15.78 -25.93
CA ASP A 224 -8.81 16.18 -27.31
C ASP A 224 -7.37 16.22 -27.90
N LYS A 225 -7.23 15.47 -28.98
CA LYS A 225 -6.05 15.44 -29.86
C LYS A 225 -5.72 16.80 -30.51
N SER A 226 -6.49 17.85 -30.30
CA SER A 226 -6.32 19.18 -30.86
C SER A 226 -5.54 20.16 -29.99
N VAL A 227 -5.42 19.92 -28.69
CA VAL A 227 -4.66 20.80 -27.80
C VAL A 227 -3.22 20.28 -27.70
N GLN A 228 -2.31 20.94 -28.43
CA GLN A 228 -0.89 20.75 -28.19
C GLN A 228 -0.58 21.07 -26.72
N PRO A 229 0.23 20.24 -26.02
CA PRO A 229 0.61 20.53 -24.66
C PRO A 229 1.21 21.94 -24.64
N GLN A 230 0.56 22.86 -23.94
CA GLN A 230 1.18 24.15 -23.66
C GLN A 230 2.44 23.85 -22.87
N THR A 231 3.58 23.90 -23.55
CA THR A 231 4.86 23.96 -22.89
C THR A 231 4.85 25.25 -22.08
N GLU A 232 4.58 25.10 -20.75
CA GLU A 232 4.83 26.21 -19.83
C GLU A 232 6.27 26.65 -20.08
N THR A 233 6.46 27.77 -20.76
CA THR A 233 7.77 28.40 -20.94
C THR A 233 8.22 28.87 -19.56
N ARG A 234 8.89 27.97 -18.85
CA ARG A 234 9.49 28.31 -17.56
C ARG A 234 10.46 29.48 -17.79
N PRO A 235 10.31 30.62 -17.09
CA PRO A 235 11.16 31.77 -17.30
C PRO A 235 12.64 31.37 -17.18
N MET A 236 13.47 31.76 -18.17
CA MET A 236 14.89 31.38 -18.26
C MET A 236 15.71 31.69 -16.99
N TRP A 237 15.33 32.71 -16.23
CA TRP A 237 15.99 33.04 -14.97
C TRP A 237 15.82 31.93 -13.92
N ARG A 238 14.66 31.25 -13.86
CA ARG A 238 14.45 30.09 -12.97
C ARG A 238 15.36 28.91 -13.34
N ALA A 239 15.55 28.68 -14.64
CA ALA A 239 16.47 27.66 -15.12
C ALA A 239 17.93 27.99 -14.75
N ARG A 240 18.34 29.26 -14.88
CA ARG A 240 19.68 29.73 -14.50
C ARG A 240 19.94 29.65 -12.98
N ILE A 241 19.00 30.09 -12.15
CA ILE A 241 19.11 29.94 -10.69
C ILE A 241 19.17 28.45 -10.32
N ARG A 242 18.32 27.63 -10.90
CA ARG A 242 18.35 26.19 -10.68
C ARG A 242 19.69 25.56 -11.06
N SER A 243 20.23 25.93 -12.22
CA SER A 243 21.53 25.46 -12.69
C SER A 243 22.69 25.90 -11.79
N ALA A 244 22.68 27.14 -11.30
CA ALA A 244 23.71 27.66 -10.39
C ALA A 244 23.65 27.01 -9.00
N LEU A 245 22.46 26.64 -8.56
CA LEU A 245 22.22 26.03 -7.25
C LEU A 245 22.34 24.50 -7.26
N GLN A 246 22.21 23.83 -8.41
CA GLN A 246 22.25 22.37 -8.54
C GLN A 246 23.57 21.73 -8.09
N ALA A 247 24.62 22.51 -7.90
CA ALA A 247 25.92 22.04 -7.44
C ALA A 247 26.12 22.13 -5.91
N THR A 248 25.09 22.51 -5.14
CA THR A 248 25.25 22.75 -3.70
C THR A 248 24.17 22.05 -2.89
N THR A 249 24.56 21.49 -1.75
CA THR A 249 23.64 20.93 -0.73
C THR A 249 22.62 21.94 -0.21
N LEU A 250 22.84 23.24 -0.43
CA LEU A 250 21.93 24.33 -0.07
C LEU A 250 20.61 24.27 -0.82
N VAL A 251 20.58 23.67 -2.05
CA VAL A 251 19.34 23.51 -2.82
C VAL A 251 18.41 22.52 -2.15
N ASP A 252 18.97 21.41 -1.67
CA ASP A 252 18.19 20.38 -0.99
C ASP A 252 17.58 20.96 0.29
N PHE A 253 18.35 21.72 1.06
CA PHE A 253 17.85 22.42 2.26
C PHE A 253 16.75 23.44 1.91
N ALA A 254 16.96 24.27 0.91
CA ALA A 254 15.98 25.26 0.49
C ALA A 254 14.68 24.60 -0.03
N TYR A 255 14.82 23.51 -0.77
CA TYR A 255 13.68 22.74 -1.26
C TYR A 255 12.93 22.06 -0.12
N MET A 256 13.64 21.40 0.79
CA MET A 256 13.06 20.80 2.00
C MET A 256 12.30 21.85 2.83
N PHE A 257 12.90 23.02 3.04
CA PHE A 257 12.28 24.12 3.77
C PHE A 257 11.03 24.64 3.06
N TYR A 258 11.09 24.79 1.74
CA TYR A 258 9.93 25.17 0.92
C TYR A 258 8.78 24.14 1.04
N ILE A 259 9.06 22.86 0.94
CA ILE A 259 8.04 21.80 1.09
C ILE A 259 7.43 21.86 2.49
N LYS A 260 8.26 22.02 3.52
CA LYS A 260 7.80 22.11 4.92
C LYS A 260 6.94 23.34 5.17
N LEU A 261 7.29 24.49 4.60
CA LEU A 261 6.52 25.72 4.74
C LEU A 261 5.23 25.71 3.92
N SER A 262 5.30 25.33 2.65
CA SER A 262 4.13 25.33 1.77
C SER A 262 3.11 24.27 2.15
N GLY A 263 3.57 23.14 2.68
CA GLY A 263 2.75 21.97 2.99
C GLY A 263 2.12 21.29 1.77
N LYS A 264 2.19 21.91 0.59
CA LYS A 264 1.44 21.51 -0.62
C LYS A 264 1.71 20.07 -1.07
N TRP A 265 2.92 19.56 -0.85
CA TRP A 265 3.34 18.21 -1.22
C TRP A 265 3.86 17.41 -0.02
N SER A 266 3.66 17.90 1.19
CA SER A 266 4.08 17.20 2.40
C SER A 266 3.10 16.09 2.77
N LEU A 267 3.56 15.14 3.56
CA LEU A 267 2.70 14.16 4.22
C LEU A 267 1.99 14.85 5.40
N SER A 268 0.97 15.61 5.10
CA SER A 268 0.20 16.41 6.09
C SER A 268 -1.17 16.79 5.54
N SER A 269 -2.06 17.23 6.42
CA SER A 269 -3.39 17.77 6.08
C SER A 269 -3.37 19.02 5.20
N ARG A 270 -2.20 19.67 5.01
CA ARG A 270 -2.04 20.80 4.08
C ARG A 270 -1.91 20.35 2.61
N ASN A 271 -1.65 19.09 2.37
CA ASN A 271 -1.62 18.54 1.02
C ASN A 271 -3.06 18.30 0.54
N PRO A 272 -3.51 18.94 -0.56
CA PRO A 272 -4.90 18.85 -1.04
C PRO A 272 -5.29 17.43 -1.48
N HIS A 273 -4.32 16.55 -1.71
CA HIS A 273 -4.55 15.16 -2.09
C HIS A 273 -4.61 14.20 -0.90
N LEU A 274 -4.51 14.70 0.33
CA LEU A 274 -4.48 13.90 1.54
C LEU A 274 -5.55 14.34 2.53
N THR A 275 -6.21 13.38 3.14
CA THR A 275 -7.10 13.59 4.28
C THR A 275 -6.51 12.90 5.51
N GLU A 276 -6.20 13.67 6.54
CA GLU A 276 -5.68 13.15 7.80
C GLU A 276 -6.76 12.35 8.52
N ARG A 277 -6.37 11.17 9.03
CA ARG A 277 -7.23 10.27 9.80
C ARG A 277 -6.48 9.82 11.04
N THR A 278 -7.06 9.94 12.19
CA THR A 278 -6.50 9.32 13.40
C THR A 278 -6.67 7.81 13.31
N VAL A 279 -5.61 7.07 13.66
CA VAL A 279 -5.63 5.60 13.62
C VAL A 279 -6.71 5.06 14.55
N GLU A 280 -6.89 5.67 15.73
CA GLU A 280 -7.94 5.31 16.67
C GLU A 280 -9.34 5.41 16.04
N SER A 281 -9.64 6.47 15.27
CA SER A 281 -10.95 6.62 14.60
C SER A 281 -11.22 5.58 13.53
N LEU A 282 -10.17 5.05 12.90
CA LEU A 282 -10.26 4.04 11.84
C LEU A 282 -10.30 2.63 12.42
N ALA A 283 -9.45 2.33 13.41
CA ALA A 283 -9.15 1.00 13.92
C ALA A 283 -9.72 0.74 15.35
N GLY A 284 -10.05 1.80 16.09
CA GLY A 284 -10.60 1.75 17.47
C GLY A 284 -12.02 1.25 17.61
#